data_53d2728e3303c7894b4ac4ba60029367
#
_entry.id   53d2728e3303c7894b4ac4ba60029367
#
_cell.length_a   1.000
_cell.length_b   1.000
_cell.length_c   1.000
_cell.angle_alpha   90.00
_cell.angle_beta   90.00
_cell.angle_gamma   90.00
#
_symmetry.space_group_name_H-M   'P 1'
#
loop_
_entity.id
_entity.type
_entity.pdbx_description
1 polymer ?
#
loop_
_entity_poly.entity_id
_entity_poly.type
_entity_poly.pdbx_seq_one_letter_code
_entity_poly.pdbx_strand_id
1 'polypeptide(L)'
;MKKSWKAAAALAMIAVMLGAAGCGGDTKQSGKDKTYQVGVLQLVEHPALDAANKGFVDGLKSKGFEEGKNIKFDKQNAQGDQSNLQTIAQRFVSNKGDLVCTIATPAAQTMANATKEIPIVGTAITDYKVAKLVKDNNQPGTNVTGTTDMNPVEAQIDLLVKIMPKAKTVGFIYNSSEVNSQLQIELAKKAAAARGLKTVEATVSSVNDIQ
;
A
#
# COMPACT_ATOMS: atom_id res chain seq x y z
N MET A 1 -17.61 -41.31 -72.31
CA MET A 1 -16.82 -41.37 -71.04
C MET A 1 -16.65 -39.99 -70.43
N LYS A 2 -17.71 -39.23 -70.12
CA LYS A 2 -17.64 -37.90 -69.45
C LYS A 2 -18.74 -37.61 -68.47
N LYS A 3 -19.40 -38.64 -67.90
CA LYS A 3 -20.48 -38.46 -66.92
C LYS A 3 -20.20 -38.95 -65.49
N SER A 4 -19.10 -39.64 -65.23
CA SER A 4 -18.78 -40.21 -63.90
C SER A 4 -17.92 -39.31 -63.00
N TRP A 5 -17.33 -38.26 -63.51
CA TRP A 5 -16.44 -37.41 -62.67
C TRP A 5 -17.16 -36.29 -61.93
N LYS A 6 -18.37 -35.91 -62.39
CA LYS A 6 -19.15 -34.90 -61.70
C LYS A 6 -19.88 -35.40 -60.44
N ALA A 7 -20.10 -36.68 -60.34
CA ALA A 7 -20.74 -37.33 -59.16
C ALA A 7 -19.76 -37.56 -58.01
N ALA A 8 -18.47 -37.76 -58.33
CA ALA A 8 -17.45 -37.97 -57.28
C ALA A 8 -17.04 -36.66 -56.57
N ALA A 9 -17.12 -35.51 -57.28
CA ALA A 9 -16.82 -34.22 -56.70
C ALA A 9 -17.93 -33.68 -55.77
N ALA A 10 -19.20 -34.09 -55.98
CA ALA A 10 -20.31 -33.68 -55.11
C ALA A 10 -20.36 -34.42 -53.80
N LEU A 11 -19.89 -35.66 -53.74
CA LEU A 11 -19.82 -36.46 -52.47
C LEU A 11 -18.64 -36.04 -51.58
N ALA A 12 -17.57 -35.49 -52.13
CA ALA A 12 -16.44 -35.01 -51.33
C ALA A 12 -16.72 -33.68 -50.64
N MET A 13 -17.66 -32.85 -51.14
CA MET A 13 -18.03 -31.58 -50.48
C MET A 13 -19.03 -31.72 -49.36
N ILE A 14 -19.81 -32.80 -49.31
CA ILE A 14 -20.77 -33.05 -48.20
C ILE A 14 -20.06 -33.59 -46.98
N ALA A 15 -18.94 -34.29 -47.09
CA ALA A 15 -18.17 -34.82 -45.97
C ALA A 15 -17.38 -33.75 -45.19
N VAL A 16 -17.11 -32.56 -45.79
CA VAL A 16 -16.38 -31.46 -45.15
C VAL A 16 -17.32 -30.54 -44.36
N MET A 17 -18.63 -30.53 -44.61
CA MET A 17 -19.59 -29.68 -43.89
C MET A 17 -20.21 -30.34 -42.65
N LEU A 18 -20.01 -31.63 -42.40
CA LEU A 18 -20.45 -32.27 -41.16
C LEU A 18 -19.42 -32.31 -40.03
N GLY A 19 -18.19 -31.79 -40.29
CA GLY A 19 -17.13 -31.70 -39.30
C GLY A 19 -17.04 -30.35 -38.53
N ALA A 20 -17.90 -29.35 -38.86
CA ALA A 20 -17.83 -28.02 -38.28
C ALA A 20 -18.92 -27.66 -37.27
N ALA A 21 -19.75 -28.66 -36.88
CA ALA A 21 -20.83 -28.45 -35.90
C ALA A 21 -20.61 -29.25 -34.61
N GLY A 22 -19.42 -29.13 -34.05
CA GLY A 22 -19.12 -29.80 -32.78
C GLY A 22 -17.89 -29.25 -32.13
N CYS A 23 -18.02 -28.13 -31.43
CA CYS A 23 -17.29 -27.75 -30.23
C CYS A 23 -17.56 -26.27 -29.93
N GLY A 24 -18.81 -25.95 -29.57
CA GLY A 24 -19.10 -24.87 -28.65
C GLY A 24 -18.83 -25.35 -27.24
N GLY A 25 -17.62 -25.80 -26.97
CA GLY A 25 -17.11 -25.98 -25.63
C GLY A 25 -16.44 -24.66 -25.28
N ASP A 26 -17.00 -23.93 -24.33
CA ASP A 26 -16.24 -22.95 -23.54
C ASP A 26 -14.97 -23.63 -23.07
N THR A 27 -13.92 -23.53 -23.83
CA THR A 27 -12.57 -23.64 -23.32
C THR A 27 -12.41 -22.42 -22.39
N LYS A 28 -12.84 -22.55 -21.12
CA LYS A 28 -12.16 -21.88 -20.04
C LYS A 28 -10.69 -22.16 -20.29
N GLN A 29 -10.04 -21.20 -20.92
CA GLN A 29 -8.60 -21.17 -21.00
C GLN A 29 -8.15 -21.25 -19.56
N SER A 30 -7.69 -22.43 -19.14
CA SER A 30 -6.96 -22.65 -17.91
C SER A 30 -5.75 -21.73 -17.99
N GLY A 31 -5.96 -20.46 -17.62
CA GLY A 31 -4.88 -19.56 -17.36
C GLY A 31 -4.06 -20.26 -16.29
N LYS A 32 -2.78 -20.46 -16.55
CA LYS A 32 -1.83 -20.81 -15.48
C LYS A 32 -2.16 -19.86 -14.34
N ASP A 33 -2.55 -20.41 -13.20
CA ASP A 33 -2.94 -19.62 -12.04
C ASP A 33 -1.81 -18.64 -11.76
N LYS A 34 -2.08 -17.34 -12.01
CA LYS A 34 -1.07 -16.29 -11.87
C LYS A 34 -0.69 -16.21 -10.40
N THR A 35 0.57 -16.40 -10.07
CA THR A 35 1.09 -16.14 -8.73
C THR A 35 1.49 -14.67 -8.63
N TYR A 36 0.75 -13.91 -7.82
CA TYR A 36 1.01 -12.49 -7.59
C TYR A 36 2.27 -12.29 -6.74
N GLN A 37 3.13 -11.34 -7.14
CA GLN A 37 4.32 -10.95 -6.41
C GLN A 37 4.03 -9.66 -5.63
N VAL A 38 3.97 -9.73 -4.30
CA VAL A 38 3.61 -8.59 -3.44
C VAL A 38 4.77 -8.24 -2.53
N GLY A 39 5.29 -7.03 -2.70
CA GLY A 39 6.26 -6.44 -1.77
C GLY A 39 5.56 -5.89 -0.53
N VAL A 40 6.19 -6.01 0.64
CA VAL A 40 5.78 -5.30 1.86
C VAL A 40 6.98 -4.54 2.40
N LEU A 41 6.92 -3.21 2.37
CA LEU A 41 7.95 -2.30 2.86
C LEU A 41 7.49 -1.67 4.17
N GLN A 42 8.07 -2.10 5.27
CA GLN A 42 7.84 -1.56 6.60
C GLN A 42 8.99 -0.65 7.02
N LEU A 43 8.68 0.51 7.62
CA LEU A 43 9.69 1.48 8.05
C LEU A 43 10.58 0.92 9.16
N VAL A 44 9.99 0.41 10.23
CA VAL A 44 10.69 -0.01 11.44
C VAL A 44 9.90 -1.11 12.16
N GLU A 45 10.57 -1.94 12.93
CA GLU A 45 9.92 -2.90 13.81
C GLU A 45 9.24 -2.17 14.97
N HIS A 46 7.92 -2.35 15.07
CA HIS A 46 7.10 -1.78 16.12
C HIS A 46 5.79 -2.57 16.21
N PRO A 47 5.28 -2.89 17.41
CA PRO A 47 4.10 -3.74 17.56
C PRO A 47 2.87 -3.29 16.74
N ALA A 48 2.62 -1.98 16.64
CA ALA A 48 1.51 -1.45 15.85
C ALA A 48 1.72 -1.62 14.33
N LEU A 49 2.96 -1.43 13.84
CA LEU A 49 3.28 -1.61 12.42
C LEU A 49 3.32 -3.09 12.05
N ASP A 50 3.79 -3.95 12.94
CA ASP A 50 3.77 -5.41 12.78
C ASP A 50 2.33 -5.93 12.72
N ALA A 51 1.45 -5.38 13.54
CA ALA A 51 0.01 -5.69 13.50
C ALA A 51 -0.63 -5.22 12.18
N ALA A 52 -0.25 -4.05 11.65
CA ALA A 52 -0.72 -3.56 10.37
C ALA A 52 -0.23 -4.46 9.21
N ASN A 53 1.04 -4.88 9.24
CA ASN A 53 1.62 -5.84 8.29
C ASN A 53 0.85 -7.17 8.31
N LYS A 54 0.66 -7.72 9.50
CA LYS A 54 -0.13 -8.95 9.68
C LYS A 54 -1.56 -8.78 9.16
N GLY A 55 -2.21 -7.66 9.49
CA GLY A 55 -3.58 -7.37 9.05
C GLY A 55 -3.71 -7.29 7.53
N PHE A 56 -2.73 -6.71 6.84
CA PHE A 56 -2.69 -6.69 5.38
C PHE A 56 -2.64 -8.11 4.79
N VAL A 57 -1.74 -8.95 5.30
CA VAL A 57 -1.60 -10.35 4.85
C VAL A 57 -2.87 -11.17 5.14
N ASP A 58 -3.42 -11.04 6.35
CA ASP A 58 -4.65 -11.73 6.76
C ASP A 58 -5.86 -11.28 5.91
N GLY A 59 -5.91 -9.98 5.58
CA GLY A 59 -6.92 -9.42 4.68
C GLY A 59 -6.88 -10.03 3.29
N LEU A 60 -5.70 -10.16 2.70
CA LEU A 60 -5.52 -10.84 1.41
C LEU A 60 -5.90 -12.32 1.49
N LYS A 61 -5.49 -13.01 2.56
CA LYS A 61 -5.85 -14.41 2.79
C LYS A 61 -7.37 -14.58 2.88
N SER A 62 -8.08 -13.69 3.56
CA SER A 62 -9.55 -13.73 3.65
C SER A 62 -10.26 -13.55 2.31
N LYS A 63 -9.55 -13.02 1.30
CA LYS A 63 -10.01 -12.85 -0.09
C LYS A 63 -9.53 -13.95 -1.02
N GLY A 64 -8.93 -15.02 -0.49
CA GLY A 64 -8.49 -16.18 -1.25
C GLY A 64 -7.08 -16.09 -1.82
N PHE A 65 -6.29 -15.08 -1.40
CA PHE A 65 -4.87 -14.99 -1.75
C PHE A 65 -4.04 -15.71 -0.69
N GLU A 66 -3.54 -16.89 -1.01
CA GLU A 66 -2.81 -17.76 -0.09
C GLU A 66 -1.34 -17.88 -0.51
N GLU A 67 -0.44 -17.63 0.43
CA GLU A 67 1.01 -17.76 0.20
C GLU A 67 1.37 -19.19 -0.20
N GLY A 68 2.19 -19.30 -1.26
CA GLY A 68 2.57 -20.58 -1.84
C GLY A 68 1.55 -21.18 -2.84
N LYS A 69 0.35 -20.61 -2.97
CA LYS A 69 -0.63 -21.01 -3.99
C LYS A 69 -0.70 -19.99 -5.13
N ASN A 70 -1.20 -18.79 -4.85
CA ASN A 70 -1.48 -17.77 -5.85
C ASN A 70 -0.88 -16.39 -5.50
N ILE A 71 -0.16 -16.28 -4.38
CA ILE A 71 0.55 -15.07 -3.96
C ILE A 71 1.89 -15.44 -3.33
N LYS A 72 2.88 -14.57 -3.50
CA LYS A 72 4.18 -14.63 -2.84
C LYS A 72 4.49 -13.27 -2.26
N PHE A 73 4.84 -13.23 -0.97
CA PHE A 73 5.24 -12.02 -0.28
C PHE A 73 6.77 -11.87 -0.24
N ASP A 74 7.27 -10.66 -0.51
CA ASP A 74 8.62 -10.22 -0.19
C ASP A 74 8.50 -9.14 0.89
N LYS A 75 8.67 -9.54 2.15
CA LYS A 75 8.51 -8.66 3.32
C LYS A 75 9.87 -8.13 3.75
N GLN A 76 9.99 -6.81 3.80
CA GLN A 76 11.23 -6.12 4.14
C GLN A 76 10.97 -5.06 5.22
N ASN A 77 11.92 -4.92 6.15
CA ASN A 77 11.95 -3.91 7.18
C ASN A 77 13.19 -3.03 7.00
N ALA A 78 12.98 -1.73 6.92
CA ALA A 78 14.07 -0.78 6.71
C ALA A 78 14.80 -0.38 8.00
N GLN A 79 14.31 -0.80 9.17
CA GLN A 79 14.89 -0.53 10.48
C GLN A 79 15.09 0.97 10.79
N GLY A 80 14.18 1.81 10.26
CA GLY A 80 14.24 3.26 10.42
C GLY A 80 15.30 3.96 9.58
N ASP A 81 15.99 3.23 8.71
CA ASP A 81 17.07 3.77 7.88
C ASP A 81 16.60 4.15 6.47
N GLN A 82 16.90 5.39 6.06
CA GLN A 82 16.50 5.92 4.77
C GLN A 82 17.20 5.23 3.59
N SER A 83 18.44 4.80 3.76
CA SER A 83 19.20 4.11 2.70
C SER A 83 18.63 2.71 2.48
N ASN A 84 18.24 2.03 3.56
CA ASN A 84 17.56 0.74 3.48
C ASN A 84 16.22 0.88 2.76
N LEU A 85 15.42 1.93 3.07
CA LEU A 85 14.16 2.22 2.36
C LEU A 85 14.40 2.33 0.85
N GLN A 86 15.39 3.11 0.43
CA GLN A 86 15.73 3.30 -0.98
C GLN A 86 16.16 1.99 -1.65
N THR A 87 17.03 1.22 -0.99
CA THR A 87 17.54 -0.07 -1.50
C THR A 87 16.40 -1.07 -1.70
N ILE A 88 15.50 -1.17 -0.71
CA ILE A 88 14.35 -2.09 -0.77
C ILE A 88 13.36 -1.65 -1.85
N ALA A 89 13.08 -0.34 -1.97
CA ALA A 89 12.19 0.18 -2.99
C ALA A 89 12.71 -0.11 -4.41
N GLN A 90 14.01 0.12 -4.66
CA GLN A 90 14.64 -0.21 -5.94
C GLN A 90 14.60 -1.72 -6.24
N ARG A 91 14.80 -2.56 -5.23
CA ARG A 91 14.66 -4.01 -5.37
C ARG A 91 13.23 -4.39 -5.80
N PHE A 92 12.19 -3.83 -5.19
CA PHE A 92 10.81 -4.12 -5.57
C PHE A 92 10.49 -3.67 -6.99
N VAL A 93 11.01 -2.51 -7.42
CA VAL A 93 10.89 -2.04 -8.80
C VAL A 93 11.59 -3.00 -9.78
N SER A 94 12.82 -3.40 -9.47
CA SER A 94 13.59 -4.33 -10.31
C SER A 94 12.94 -5.70 -10.44
N ASN A 95 12.30 -6.17 -9.39
CA ASN A 95 11.58 -7.45 -9.35
C ASN A 95 10.22 -7.39 -10.07
N LYS A 96 9.79 -6.21 -10.54
CA LYS A 96 8.51 -6.00 -11.24
C LYS A 96 7.32 -6.60 -10.50
N GLY A 97 7.21 -6.32 -9.19
CA GLY A 97 6.09 -6.78 -8.35
C GLY A 97 4.74 -6.32 -8.89
N ASP A 98 3.70 -7.09 -8.61
CA ASP A 98 2.32 -6.75 -9.00
C ASP A 98 1.70 -5.68 -8.11
N LEU A 99 2.18 -5.57 -6.85
CA LEU A 99 1.71 -4.64 -5.82
C LEU A 99 2.79 -4.44 -4.78
N VAL A 100 2.85 -3.25 -4.18
CA VAL A 100 3.61 -3.01 -2.95
C VAL A 100 2.70 -2.46 -1.86
N CYS A 101 2.71 -3.12 -0.70
CA CYS A 101 2.20 -2.56 0.55
C CYS A 101 3.29 -1.75 1.22
N THR A 102 2.99 -0.52 1.63
CA THR A 102 3.91 0.32 2.39
C THR A 102 3.34 0.63 3.77
N ILE A 103 4.16 0.51 4.80
CA ILE A 103 3.76 0.69 6.19
C ILE A 103 4.57 1.83 6.79
N ALA A 104 3.90 2.91 7.13
CA ALA A 104 4.36 4.23 7.56
C ALA A 104 4.69 5.20 6.40
N THR A 105 4.58 6.50 6.69
CA THR A 105 4.71 7.59 5.71
C THR A 105 6.05 7.60 4.97
N PRO A 106 7.23 7.46 5.63
CA PRO A 106 8.52 7.48 4.91
C PRO A 106 8.67 6.31 3.94
N ALA A 107 8.15 5.12 4.28
CA ALA A 107 8.16 3.96 3.40
C ALA A 107 7.33 4.20 2.14
N ALA A 108 6.13 4.78 2.30
CA ALA A 108 5.26 5.13 1.18
C ALA A 108 5.87 6.21 0.28
N GLN A 109 6.47 7.25 0.86
CA GLN A 109 7.14 8.30 0.11
C GLN A 109 8.30 7.74 -0.72
N THR A 110 9.14 6.91 -0.13
CA THR A 110 10.27 6.29 -0.83
C THR A 110 9.80 5.42 -1.97
N MET A 111 8.79 4.57 -1.75
CA MET A 111 8.26 3.69 -2.81
C MET A 111 7.57 4.49 -3.93
N ALA A 112 6.78 5.50 -3.60
CA ALA A 112 6.10 6.36 -4.57
C ALA A 112 7.07 7.21 -5.41
N ASN A 113 8.25 7.53 -4.87
CA ASN A 113 9.33 8.16 -5.62
C ASN A 113 10.05 7.17 -6.56
N ALA A 114 10.16 5.90 -6.17
CA ALA A 114 10.84 4.88 -6.95
C ALA A 114 10.04 4.39 -8.15
N THR A 115 8.70 4.44 -8.11
CA THR A 115 7.85 3.97 -9.22
C THR A 115 6.55 4.77 -9.33
N LYS A 116 6.07 4.92 -10.58
CA LYS A 116 4.74 5.44 -10.91
C LYS A 116 3.84 4.37 -11.54
N GLU A 117 4.36 3.16 -11.73
CA GLU A 117 3.68 2.08 -12.45
C GLU A 117 3.14 1.01 -11.50
N ILE A 118 3.96 0.56 -10.53
CA ILE A 118 3.55 -0.47 -9.58
C ILE A 118 2.51 0.13 -8.62
N PRO A 119 1.33 -0.47 -8.47
CA PRO A 119 0.34 -0.05 -7.49
C PRO A 119 0.90 -0.10 -6.07
N ILE A 120 0.63 0.94 -5.29
CA ILE A 120 1.07 1.06 -3.90
C ILE A 120 -0.17 1.19 -3.00
N VAL A 121 -0.29 0.29 -2.03
CA VAL A 121 -1.29 0.37 -0.98
C VAL A 121 -0.60 0.71 0.33
N GLY A 122 -0.93 1.88 0.89
CA GLY A 122 -0.35 2.36 2.14
C GLY A 122 -1.23 2.07 3.35
N THR A 123 -0.59 1.84 4.49
CA THR A 123 -1.24 1.81 5.80
C THR A 123 -0.35 2.45 6.85
N ALA A 124 -0.90 2.85 8.00
CA ALA A 124 -0.20 3.64 9.00
C ALA A 124 0.38 4.95 8.39
N ILE A 125 -0.44 5.64 7.62
CA ILE A 125 -0.11 6.92 6.96
C ILE A 125 -1.08 7.98 7.43
N THR A 126 -0.55 9.04 8.02
CA THR A 126 -1.35 10.09 8.65
C THR A 126 -2.18 10.87 7.63
N ASP A 127 -1.56 11.38 6.56
CA ASP A 127 -2.25 12.12 5.50
C ASP A 127 -1.50 11.98 4.16
N TYR A 128 -2.17 11.42 3.18
CA TYR A 128 -1.57 11.12 1.87
C TYR A 128 -1.26 12.36 1.05
N LYS A 129 -2.10 13.41 1.16
CA LYS A 129 -1.90 14.67 0.45
C LYS A 129 -0.74 15.47 1.05
N VAL A 130 -0.68 15.59 2.37
CA VAL A 130 0.44 16.25 3.08
C VAL A 130 1.75 15.51 2.82
N ALA A 131 1.70 14.19 2.78
CA ALA A 131 2.85 13.36 2.42
C ALA A 131 3.23 13.42 0.92
N LYS A 132 2.48 14.16 0.09
CA LYS A 132 2.68 14.29 -1.38
C LYS A 132 2.58 12.95 -2.13
N LEU A 133 1.85 12.01 -1.60
CA LEU A 133 1.60 10.70 -2.22
C LEU A 133 0.46 10.76 -3.23
N VAL A 134 -0.51 11.62 -2.98
CA VAL A 134 -1.69 11.80 -3.82
C VAL A 134 -1.94 13.30 -4.06
N LYS A 135 -2.72 13.60 -5.09
CA LYS A 135 -3.16 14.98 -5.37
C LYS A 135 -4.25 15.43 -4.39
N ASP A 136 -5.15 14.50 -4.07
CA ASP A 136 -6.22 14.70 -3.11
C ASP A 136 -6.56 13.37 -2.43
N ASN A 137 -6.93 13.41 -1.14
CA ASN A 137 -7.21 12.19 -0.35
C ASN A 137 -8.45 11.44 -0.86
N ASN A 138 -9.43 12.13 -1.46
CA ASN A 138 -10.65 11.51 -2.01
C ASN A 138 -10.49 11.10 -3.47
N GLN A 139 -9.58 11.76 -4.20
CA GLN A 139 -9.28 11.50 -5.60
C GLN A 139 -7.76 11.41 -5.81
N PRO A 140 -7.14 10.29 -5.47
CA PRO A 140 -5.68 10.15 -5.42
C PRO A 140 -4.94 10.64 -6.67
N GLY A 141 -5.38 10.21 -7.86
CA GLY A 141 -4.80 10.60 -9.14
C GLY A 141 -3.34 10.20 -9.33
N THR A 142 -2.88 9.18 -8.60
CA THR A 142 -1.54 8.58 -8.63
C THR A 142 -1.65 7.06 -8.53
N ASN A 143 -0.53 6.35 -8.53
CA ASN A 143 -0.50 4.90 -8.29
C ASN A 143 -0.57 4.53 -6.78
N VAL A 144 -0.88 5.47 -5.90
CA VAL A 144 -0.94 5.28 -4.45
C VAL A 144 -2.36 5.40 -3.94
N THR A 145 -2.77 4.47 -3.09
CA THR A 145 -4.00 4.50 -2.29
C THR A 145 -3.75 3.83 -0.94
N GLY A 146 -4.73 3.86 -0.04
CA GLY A 146 -4.61 3.15 1.24
C GLY A 146 -5.51 3.70 2.34
N THR A 147 -5.14 3.41 3.58
CA THR A 147 -5.87 3.81 4.79
C THR A 147 -5.09 4.82 5.60
N THR A 148 -5.79 5.75 6.24
CA THR A 148 -5.19 6.73 7.16
C THR A 148 -5.27 6.24 8.61
N ASP A 149 -4.27 6.61 9.40
CA ASP A 149 -4.23 6.48 10.85
C ASP A 149 -4.30 7.84 11.57
N MET A 150 -4.73 8.89 10.86
CA MET A 150 -4.85 10.23 11.43
C MET A 150 -5.61 10.20 12.76
N ASN A 151 -4.96 10.64 13.81
CA ASN A 151 -5.50 10.71 15.16
C ASN A 151 -6.35 11.98 15.36
N PRO A 152 -7.37 11.94 16.24
CA PRO A 152 -8.14 13.12 16.62
C PRO A 152 -7.33 14.00 17.59
N VAL A 153 -6.30 14.68 17.09
CA VAL A 153 -5.30 15.42 17.88
C VAL A 153 -5.95 16.45 18.80
N GLU A 154 -6.99 17.14 18.35
CA GLU A 154 -7.71 18.10 19.16
C GLU A 154 -8.35 17.45 20.38
N ALA A 155 -9.02 16.30 20.19
CA ALA A 155 -9.63 15.53 21.29
C ALA A 155 -8.59 14.97 22.26
N GLN A 156 -7.39 14.67 21.81
CA GLN A 156 -6.28 14.26 22.68
C GLN A 156 -5.84 15.40 23.60
N ILE A 157 -5.74 16.63 23.09
CA ILE A 157 -5.43 17.80 23.91
C ILE A 157 -6.60 18.12 24.86
N ASP A 158 -7.87 17.94 24.45
CA ASP A 158 -9.02 18.05 25.35
C ASP A 158 -8.93 17.07 26.50
N LEU A 159 -8.57 15.83 26.21
CA LEU A 159 -8.39 14.79 27.23
C LEU A 159 -7.25 15.16 28.19
N LEU A 160 -6.12 15.65 27.68
CA LEU A 160 -5.01 16.13 28.48
C LEU A 160 -5.46 17.17 29.51
N VAL A 161 -6.21 18.19 29.05
CA VAL A 161 -6.72 19.26 29.95
C VAL A 161 -7.70 18.72 31.00
N LYS A 162 -8.52 17.73 30.64
CA LYS A 162 -9.42 17.05 31.59
C LYS A 162 -8.68 16.28 32.67
N ILE A 163 -7.61 15.57 32.29
CA ILE A 163 -6.79 14.79 33.23
C ILE A 163 -5.89 15.69 34.09
N MET A 164 -5.37 16.77 33.48
CA MET A 164 -4.43 17.70 34.08
C MET A 164 -4.93 19.15 34.04
N PRO A 165 -6.03 19.50 34.74
CA PRO A 165 -6.68 20.82 34.65
C PRO A 165 -5.81 21.99 35.11
N LYS A 166 -4.74 21.72 35.85
CA LYS A 166 -3.78 22.74 36.29
C LYS A 166 -2.57 22.90 35.39
N ALA A 167 -2.47 22.12 34.30
CA ALA A 167 -1.37 22.24 33.37
C ALA A 167 -1.34 23.65 32.75
N LYS A 168 -0.15 24.21 32.58
CA LYS A 168 0.10 25.51 31.95
C LYS A 168 0.94 25.36 30.70
N THR A 169 1.67 24.26 30.60
CA THR A 169 2.59 23.96 29.50
C THR A 169 2.49 22.50 29.13
N VAL A 170 2.54 22.23 27.82
CA VAL A 170 2.64 20.87 27.28
C VAL A 170 3.92 20.78 26.45
N GLY A 171 4.70 19.70 26.66
CA GLY A 171 5.88 19.39 25.90
C GLY A 171 5.55 18.41 24.77
N PHE A 172 6.13 18.65 23.60
CA PHE A 172 6.07 17.74 22.46
C PHE A 172 7.48 17.25 22.11
N ILE A 173 7.62 15.93 21.96
CA ILE A 173 8.80 15.33 21.37
C ILE A 173 8.38 14.61 20.08
N TYR A 174 9.10 14.85 19.00
CA TYR A 174 8.75 14.26 17.69
C TYR A 174 9.93 14.19 16.75
N ASN A 175 9.84 13.32 15.72
CA ASN A 175 10.81 13.25 14.64
C ASN A 175 10.57 14.38 13.64
N SER A 176 11.48 15.37 13.60
CA SER A 176 11.37 16.54 12.73
C SER A 176 11.65 16.25 11.24
N SER A 177 12.20 15.09 10.91
CA SER A 177 12.42 14.68 9.53
C SER A 177 11.16 14.07 8.86
N GLU A 178 10.12 13.79 9.63
CA GLU A 178 8.89 13.16 9.17
C GLU A 178 7.74 14.15 9.02
N VAL A 179 7.21 14.30 7.81
CA VAL A 179 6.12 15.25 7.51
C VAL A 179 4.82 14.94 8.26
N ASN A 180 4.54 13.67 8.54
CA ASN A 180 3.41 13.23 9.37
C ASN A 180 3.55 13.71 10.82
N SER A 181 4.74 13.66 11.40
CA SER A 181 5.03 14.18 12.72
C SER A 181 4.85 15.70 12.77
N GLN A 182 5.40 16.41 11.80
CA GLN A 182 5.25 17.88 11.67
C GLN A 182 3.77 18.28 11.60
N LEU A 183 2.96 17.61 10.77
CA LEU A 183 1.52 17.89 10.66
C LEU A 183 0.82 17.73 12.01
N GLN A 184 1.04 16.62 12.70
CA GLN A 184 0.37 16.34 13.98
C GLN A 184 0.78 17.33 15.06
N ILE A 185 2.06 17.75 15.10
CA ILE A 185 2.54 18.75 16.05
C ILE A 185 1.91 20.12 15.78
N GLU A 186 1.79 20.56 14.54
CA GLU A 186 1.12 21.82 14.22
C GLU A 186 -0.36 21.80 14.65
N LEU A 187 -1.06 20.69 14.46
CA LEU A 187 -2.43 20.51 14.94
C LEU A 187 -2.49 20.54 16.49
N ALA A 188 -1.55 19.88 17.16
CA ALA A 188 -1.47 19.83 18.61
C ALA A 188 -1.15 21.21 19.21
N LYS A 189 -0.23 21.96 18.62
CA LYS A 189 0.11 23.35 19.04
C LYS A 189 -1.11 24.27 18.91
N LYS A 190 -1.83 24.19 17.80
CA LYS A 190 -3.06 24.95 17.59
C LYS A 190 -4.12 24.60 18.64
N ALA A 191 -4.32 23.31 18.90
CA ALA A 191 -5.28 22.83 19.91
C ALA A 191 -4.88 23.26 21.33
N ALA A 192 -3.59 23.19 21.67
CA ALA A 192 -3.04 23.63 22.97
C ALA A 192 -3.22 25.14 23.17
N ALA A 193 -2.89 25.95 22.16
CA ALA A 193 -3.07 27.39 22.21
C ALA A 193 -4.54 27.79 22.43
N ALA A 194 -5.48 27.14 21.74
CA ALA A 194 -6.93 27.36 21.93
C ALA A 194 -7.40 27.05 23.36
N ARG A 195 -6.66 26.28 24.14
CA ARG A 195 -6.94 25.94 25.54
C ARG A 195 -6.05 26.69 26.55
N GLY A 196 -5.32 27.72 26.06
CA GLY A 196 -4.46 28.56 26.89
C GLY A 196 -3.19 27.89 27.40
N LEU A 197 -2.78 26.78 26.79
CA LEU A 197 -1.54 26.09 27.13
C LEU A 197 -0.36 26.69 26.35
N LYS A 198 0.77 26.86 27.04
CA LYS A 198 2.08 27.09 26.41
C LYS A 198 2.62 25.76 25.84
N THR A 199 3.38 25.84 24.77
CA THR A 199 4.01 24.67 24.16
C THR A 199 5.53 24.76 24.21
N VAL A 200 6.19 23.62 24.43
CA VAL A 200 7.64 23.47 24.33
C VAL A 200 7.90 22.29 23.41
N GLU A 201 8.86 22.42 22.52
CA GLU A 201 9.17 21.40 21.52
C GLU A 201 10.58 20.86 21.71
N ALA A 202 10.74 19.55 21.58
CA ALA A 202 12.01 18.88 21.45
C ALA A 202 11.94 17.99 20.20
N THR A 203 12.93 18.12 19.32
CA THR A 203 12.98 17.35 18.07
C THR A 203 14.10 16.33 18.12
N VAL A 204 13.83 15.19 17.49
CA VAL A 204 14.81 14.13 17.26
C VAL A 204 14.85 13.81 15.78
N SER A 205 15.90 13.19 15.30
CA SER A 205 16.01 12.61 13.96
C SER A 205 16.10 11.09 13.98
N SER A 206 16.42 10.53 15.14
CA SER A 206 16.44 9.10 15.37
C SER A 206 16.06 8.77 16.82
N VAL A 207 15.77 7.51 17.10
CA VAL A 207 15.53 7.04 18.48
C VAL A 207 16.74 7.19 19.40
N ASN A 208 17.95 7.27 18.83
CA ASN A 208 19.18 7.45 19.61
C ASN A 208 19.33 8.87 20.17
N ASP A 209 18.55 9.82 19.67
CA ASP A 209 18.58 11.22 20.11
C ASP A 209 17.69 11.46 21.36
N ILE A 210 16.99 10.44 21.86
CA ILE A 210 16.03 10.53 22.98
C ILE A 210 16.72 10.41 24.37
N GLN A 211 18.03 10.41 24.47
CA GLN A 211 18.78 10.26 25.73
C GLN A 211 18.85 11.55 26.54
#